data_50c24dba5c10ebb2c2ede18b4470c361
#
_entry.id   50c24dba5c10ebb2c2ede18b4470c361
#
_cell.length_a   1.000
_cell.length_b   1.000
_cell.length_c   1.000
_cell.angle_alpha   90.00
_cell.angle_beta   90.00
_cell.angle_gamma   90.00
#
_symmetry.space_group_name_H-M   'P 1'
#
loop_
_entity.id
_entity.type
_entity.pdbx_description
1 polymer ?
#
loop_
_entity_poly.entity_id
_entity_poly.type
_entity_poly.pdbx_seq_one_letter_code
_entity_poly.pdbx_strand_id
1 'polypeptide(L)'
;MWLQHNGDLEAFPIFDFRLPIEIAIHVNCPLEIPVNDEQNKKPRGGTQDERLLETPHADEFLHTDTWRVFRIMGEFVQGFEDLAHITNGVAVFGSARTPPDDPEYRAAQETGGLLARAGYSVITGGGPGIMEAANRGAFEAGGTSVGCNIELPHEQKSNDYLTLSLKFKYFFVRKMMFVKYSDAFIIFPGGFGTLDELFEALTLIQTRKIHNFPVVLYGSKYWQEMLNWLRGPMLAEGKIVEEDFRRLHVTDSPAEVVEIVKTYEPSQVLVSHLR
;
A
#
# COMPACT_ATOMS: atom_id res chain seq x y z
N MET A 1 41.00 27.14 27.15
CA MET A 1 42.36 26.89 26.67
C MET A 1 42.26 26.51 25.20
N TRP A 2 42.55 27.48 24.36
CA TRP A 2 42.41 27.44 22.90
C TRP A 2 43.62 26.70 22.31
N LEU A 3 43.40 25.80 21.39
CA LEU A 3 44.41 25.42 20.40
C LEU A 3 43.76 25.44 19.02
N GLN A 4 44.07 26.51 18.29
CA GLN A 4 43.96 26.58 16.85
C GLN A 4 45.00 25.64 16.24
N HIS A 5 44.60 24.87 15.25
CA HIS A 5 45.52 24.41 14.22
C HIS A 5 44.90 24.64 12.83
N ASN A 6 45.67 25.39 12.07
CA ASN A 6 45.51 25.66 10.64
C ASN A 6 45.67 24.37 9.84
N GLY A 7 44.95 24.28 8.73
CA GLY A 7 45.35 23.35 7.67
C GLY A 7 44.17 22.99 6.75
N ASP A 8 44.16 23.65 5.65
CA ASP A 8 43.71 23.24 4.32
C ASP A 8 42.52 22.27 4.16
N LEU A 9 41.43 22.82 3.65
CA LEU A 9 40.33 22.08 3.02
C LEU A 9 40.82 21.54 1.67
N GLU A 10 41.27 20.30 1.62
CA GLU A 10 41.42 19.56 0.37
C GLU A 10 40.05 19.19 -0.14
N ALA A 11 39.71 19.73 -1.29
CA ALA A 11 38.50 19.37 -2.03
C ALA A 11 38.60 17.92 -2.52
N PHE A 12 37.71 17.07 -2.07
CA PHE A 12 37.55 15.74 -2.66
C PHE A 12 37.15 15.86 -4.13
N PRO A 13 37.78 15.15 -5.05
CA PRO A 13 37.44 15.19 -6.45
C PRO A 13 36.03 14.61 -6.65
N ILE A 14 35.17 15.40 -7.27
CA ILE A 14 33.87 14.96 -7.80
C ILE A 14 34.17 13.90 -8.86
N PHE A 15 33.81 12.65 -8.59
CA PHE A 15 33.90 11.58 -9.57
C PHE A 15 32.94 11.91 -10.74
N ASP A 16 33.54 12.29 -11.86
CA ASP A 16 32.85 12.46 -13.15
C ASP A 16 32.51 11.07 -13.70
N PHE A 17 31.25 10.66 -13.56
CA PHE A 17 30.72 9.40 -14.09
C PHE A 17 30.41 9.53 -15.59
N ARG A 18 31.37 9.97 -16.39
CA ARG A 18 31.34 9.78 -17.86
C ARG A 18 32.20 8.59 -18.23
N LEU A 19 31.68 7.38 -18.01
CA LEU A 19 32.23 6.19 -18.65
C LEU A 19 31.69 6.13 -20.09
N PRO A 20 32.56 6.03 -21.11
CA PRO A 20 32.14 5.76 -22.45
C PRO A 20 31.57 4.33 -22.54
N ILE A 21 30.34 4.21 -23.04
CA ILE A 21 29.72 2.94 -23.38
C ILE A 21 30.35 2.44 -24.67
N GLU A 22 31.57 1.90 -24.56
CA GLU A 22 32.19 1.05 -25.59
C GLU A 22 33.09 0.03 -24.89
N ILE A 23 32.46 -0.95 -24.26
CA ILE A 23 33.13 -2.21 -24.00
C ILE A 23 32.43 -3.27 -24.85
N ALA A 24 32.94 -3.46 -26.04
CA ALA A 24 32.63 -4.61 -26.85
C ALA A 24 33.07 -5.87 -26.08
N ILE A 25 32.12 -6.58 -25.53
CA ILE A 25 32.36 -7.88 -24.90
C ILE A 25 32.59 -8.90 -26.02
N HIS A 26 33.85 -9.05 -26.40
CA HIS A 26 34.31 -10.28 -27.06
C HIS A 26 34.69 -11.26 -25.98
N VAL A 27 33.73 -11.98 -25.43
CA VAL A 27 33.97 -13.21 -24.66
C VAL A 27 33.66 -14.37 -25.56
N ASN A 28 34.71 -14.83 -26.24
CA ASN A 28 34.71 -16.15 -26.84
C ASN A 28 34.77 -17.18 -25.72
N CYS A 29 33.64 -17.67 -25.24
CA CYS A 29 33.55 -18.78 -24.31
C CYS A 29 32.93 -19.97 -25.08
N PRO A 30 33.69 -21.01 -25.42
CA PRO A 30 33.13 -22.21 -25.96
C PRO A 30 32.66 -23.10 -24.79
N LEU A 31 31.53 -22.76 -24.19
CA LEU A 31 30.78 -23.68 -23.35
C LEU A 31 29.61 -24.18 -24.17
N GLU A 32 29.81 -25.37 -24.78
CA GLU A 32 28.72 -26.20 -25.21
C GLU A 32 27.85 -26.53 -24.00
N ILE A 33 26.79 -25.76 -23.80
CA ILE A 33 25.73 -26.07 -22.86
C ILE A 33 24.98 -27.25 -23.47
N PRO A 34 24.93 -28.43 -22.83
CA PRO A 34 24.09 -29.49 -23.30
C PRO A 34 22.66 -28.99 -23.28
N VAL A 35 22.04 -28.89 -24.46
CA VAL A 35 20.61 -28.64 -24.60
C VAL A 35 19.90 -29.87 -24.07
N ASN A 36 19.56 -29.86 -22.81
CA ASN A 36 18.74 -30.88 -22.21
C ASN A 36 17.30 -30.63 -22.67
N ASP A 37 16.78 -31.55 -23.44
CA ASP A 37 15.41 -31.59 -23.96
C ASP A 37 14.39 -31.73 -22.82
N GLU A 38 14.11 -30.63 -22.11
CA GLU A 38 12.97 -30.50 -21.22
C GLU A 38 11.92 -29.54 -21.79
N GLN A 39 11.59 -29.71 -23.06
CA GLN A 39 10.42 -29.05 -23.67
C GLN A 39 9.14 -29.79 -23.29
N ASN A 40 8.74 -29.77 -22.03
CA ASN A 40 7.35 -30.02 -21.63
C ASN A 40 7.05 -29.69 -20.16
N LYS A 41 7.61 -28.65 -19.59
CA LYS A 41 7.04 -28.11 -18.34
C LYS A 41 5.97 -27.09 -18.72
N LYS A 42 4.69 -27.44 -18.51
CA LYS A 42 3.58 -26.48 -18.45
C LYS A 42 4.05 -25.26 -17.65
N PRO A 43 3.75 -24.01 -18.07
CA PRO A 43 4.07 -22.86 -17.26
C PRO A 43 3.46 -23.09 -15.89
N ARG A 44 4.30 -23.08 -14.84
CA ARG A 44 3.84 -23.16 -13.45
C ARG A 44 2.93 -21.95 -13.24
N GLY A 45 1.62 -22.21 -13.23
CA GLY A 45 0.62 -21.20 -12.94
C GLY A 45 0.78 -20.81 -11.48
N GLY A 46 1.07 -19.53 -11.20
CA GLY A 46 1.21 -18.99 -9.86
C GLY A 46 1.48 -17.49 -9.94
N THR A 47 1.17 -16.77 -8.87
CA THR A 47 1.47 -15.34 -8.73
C THR A 47 2.98 -15.07 -8.60
N GLN A 48 3.38 -13.81 -8.70
CA GLN A 48 4.77 -13.41 -8.46
C GLN A 48 5.14 -13.56 -6.97
N ASP A 49 4.16 -13.38 -6.07
CA ASP A 49 4.36 -13.61 -4.63
C ASP A 49 4.60 -15.09 -4.32
N GLU A 50 3.82 -16.01 -4.91
CA GLU A 50 4.06 -17.45 -4.75
C GLU A 50 5.46 -17.83 -5.24
N ARG A 51 5.87 -17.35 -6.41
CA ARG A 51 7.21 -17.60 -6.94
C ARG A 51 8.34 -17.00 -6.10
N LEU A 52 8.07 -15.89 -5.41
CA LEU A 52 9.03 -15.28 -4.48
C LEU A 52 9.23 -16.16 -3.23
N LEU A 53 8.18 -16.83 -2.78
CA LEU A 53 8.20 -17.68 -1.58
C LEU A 53 8.61 -19.15 -1.87
N GLU A 54 8.74 -19.55 -3.15
CA GLU A 54 9.28 -20.85 -3.50
C GLU A 54 10.72 -20.96 -3.02
N THR A 55 11.09 -22.08 -2.39
CA THR A 55 12.47 -22.38 -2.02
C THR A 55 13.20 -22.87 -3.27
N PRO A 56 14.09 -22.08 -3.88
CA PRO A 56 14.79 -22.49 -5.10
C PRO A 56 15.84 -23.53 -4.79
N HIS A 57 16.13 -24.41 -5.76
CA HIS A 57 17.36 -25.19 -5.77
C HIS A 57 18.55 -24.22 -5.88
N ALA A 58 19.66 -24.52 -5.19
CA ALA A 58 20.78 -23.60 -5.00
C ALA A 58 21.31 -22.93 -6.29
N ASP A 59 21.23 -23.61 -7.42
CA ASP A 59 21.69 -23.08 -8.71
C ASP A 59 20.67 -22.18 -9.42
N GLU A 60 19.36 -22.36 -9.18
CA GLU A 60 18.29 -21.50 -9.69
C GLU A 60 18.19 -20.17 -8.93
N PHE A 61 18.55 -20.17 -7.65
CA PHE A 61 18.48 -18.99 -6.79
C PHE A 61 19.34 -17.83 -7.31
N LEU A 62 20.58 -18.09 -7.71
CA LEU A 62 21.51 -17.07 -8.15
C LEU A 62 21.09 -16.36 -9.46
N HIS A 63 20.31 -17.03 -10.32
CA HIS A 63 19.91 -16.50 -11.61
C HIS A 63 18.51 -15.88 -11.64
N THR A 64 17.58 -16.33 -10.80
CA THR A 64 16.19 -15.88 -10.83
C THR A 64 15.90 -14.75 -9.85
N ASP A 65 16.43 -14.78 -8.63
CA ASP A 65 16.09 -13.79 -7.60
C ASP A 65 16.76 -12.43 -7.83
N THR A 66 17.94 -12.39 -8.40
CA THR A 66 18.58 -11.13 -8.77
C THR A 66 17.71 -10.33 -9.76
N TRP A 67 17.18 -10.99 -10.80
CA TRP A 67 16.29 -10.37 -11.76
C TRP A 67 14.91 -10.03 -11.15
N ARG A 68 14.47 -10.80 -10.17
CA ARG A 68 13.23 -10.55 -9.44
C ARG A 68 13.33 -9.27 -8.61
N VAL A 69 14.47 -9.00 -7.97
CA VAL A 69 14.73 -7.74 -7.25
C VAL A 69 14.58 -6.54 -8.18
N PHE A 70 15.15 -6.59 -9.39
CA PHE A 70 14.99 -5.49 -10.36
C PHE A 70 13.52 -5.28 -10.77
N ARG A 71 12.75 -6.34 -10.92
CA ARG A 71 11.30 -6.22 -11.20
C ARG A 71 10.53 -5.60 -10.04
N ILE A 72 10.84 -6.00 -8.81
CA ILE A 72 10.27 -5.40 -7.59
C ILE A 72 10.61 -3.91 -7.53
N MET A 73 11.87 -3.55 -7.75
CA MET A 73 12.30 -2.14 -7.81
C MET A 73 11.55 -1.39 -8.92
N GLY A 74 11.39 -2.00 -10.09
CA GLY A 74 10.62 -1.40 -11.19
C GLY A 74 9.17 -1.10 -10.81
N GLU A 75 8.50 -1.99 -10.09
CA GLU A 75 7.14 -1.74 -9.60
C GLU A 75 7.08 -0.61 -8.55
N PHE A 76 8.08 -0.49 -7.67
CA PHE A 76 8.18 0.65 -6.76
C PHE A 76 8.34 1.96 -7.52
N VAL A 77 9.27 2.02 -8.46
CA VAL A 77 9.51 3.22 -9.28
C VAL A 77 8.24 3.62 -10.03
N GLN A 78 7.60 2.65 -10.72
CA GLN A 78 6.36 2.90 -11.45
C GLN A 78 5.24 3.39 -10.52
N GLY A 79 5.04 2.72 -9.38
CA GLY A 79 4.01 3.11 -8.43
C GLY A 79 4.24 4.51 -7.84
N PHE A 80 5.48 4.88 -7.57
CA PHE A 80 5.82 6.23 -7.10
C PHE A 80 5.64 7.29 -8.18
N GLU A 81 5.99 6.98 -9.42
CA GLU A 81 5.81 7.90 -10.55
C GLU A 81 4.33 8.13 -10.86
N ASP A 82 3.55 7.06 -10.99
CA ASP A 82 2.13 7.13 -11.32
C ASP A 82 1.32 7.84 -10.22
N LEU A 83 1.69 7.67 -8.95
CA LEU A 83 1.01 8.28 -7.81
C LEU A 83 1.61 9.61 -7.37
N ALA A 84 2.67 10.11 -8.02
CA ALA A 84 3.37 11.34 -7.61
C ALA A 84 2.46 12.58 -7.54
N HIS A 85 1.38 12.58 -8.30
CA HIS A 85 0.41 13.69 -8.35
C HIS A 85 -0.75 13.53 -7.36
N ILE A 86 -0.83 12.41 -6.65
CA ILE A 86 -1.89 12.18 -5.69
C ILE A 86 -1.55 12.92 -4.40
N THR A 87 -2.43 13.84 -4.05
CA THR A 87 -2.39 14.60 -2.80
C THR A 87 -3.67 14.36 -2.03
N ASN A 88 -3.62 14.45 -0.71
CA ASN A 88 -4.77 14.25 0.18
C ASN A 88 -5.48 12.92 -0.14
N GLY A 89 -4.75 11.81 -0.19
CA GLY A 89 -5.32 10.51 -0.49
C GLY A 89 -6.08 9.95 0.71
N VAL A 90 -7.20 9.28 0.45
CA VAL A 90 -7.94 8.50 1.46
C VAL A 90 -8.14 7.10 0.91
N ALA A 91 -7.57 6.11 1.60
CA ALA A 91 -7.74 4.72 1.20
C ALA A 91 -9.04 4.14 1.77
N VAL A 92 -9.80 3.47 0.91
CA VAL A 92 -11.05 2.80 1.29
C VAL A 92 -10.94 1.31 1.04
N PHE A 93 -11.14 0.54 2.09
CA PHE A 93 -11.09 -0.92 2.09
C PHE A 93 -12.43 -1.52 2.50
N GLY A 94 -12.72 -2.71 2.02
CA GLY A 94 -13.93 -3.45 2.36
C GLY A 94 -14.10 -4.68 1.50
N SER A 95 -15.23 -5.36 1.64
CA SER A 95 -15.53 -6.60 0.94
C SER A 95 -15.64 -6.40 -0.58
N ALA A 96 -14.92 -7.20 -1.35
CA ALA A 96 -15.10 -7.33 -2.80
C ALA A 96 -16.41 -8.04 -3.19
N ARG A 97 -17.14 -8.59 -2.22
CA ARG A 97 -18.34 -9.41 -2.44
C ARG A 97 -19.65 -8.67 -2.12
N THR A 98 -19.58 -7.44 -1.63
CA THR A 98 -20.75 -6.61 -1.34
C THR A 98 -21.45 -6.24 -2.64
N PRO A 99 -22.73 -6.64 -2.84
CA PRO A 99 -23.44 -6.36 -4.07
C PRO A 99 -23.94 -4.90 -4.13
N PRO A 100 -24.25 -4.36 -5.32
CA PRO A 100 -24.64 -2.95 -5.49
C PRO A 100 -25.93 -2.52 -4.78
N ASP A 101 -26.81 -3.46 -4.49
CA ASP A 101 -28.07 -3.22 -3.76
C ASP A 101 -27.93 -3.24 -2.23
N ASP A 102 -26.75 -3.59 -1.74
CA ASP A 102 -26.44 -3.60 -0.31
C ASP A 102 -26.36 -2.17 0.28
N PRO A 103 -26.88 -1.94 1.49
CA PRO A 103 -26.71 -0.65 2.19
C PRO A 103 -25.24 -0.22 2.36
N GLU A 104 -24.33 -1.16 2.59
CA GLU A 104 -22.90 -0.86 2.73
C GLU A 104 -22.28 -0.36 1.42
N TYR A 105 -22.69 -0.94 0.28
CA TYR A 105 -22.25 -0.45 -1.04
C TYR A 105 -22.69 1.01 -1.26
N ARG A 106 -23.95 1.33 -0.97
CA ARG A 106 -24.46 2.70 -1.10
C ARG A 106 -23.75 3.67 -0.16
N ALA A 107 -23.48 3.25 1.06
CA ALA A 107 -22.74 4.06 2.03
C ALA A 107 -21.29 4.29 1.57
N ALA A 108 -20.62 3.29 1.01
CA ALA A 108 -19.27 3.43 0.46
C ALA A 108 -19.26 4.36 -0.77
N GLN A 109 -20.27 4.28 -1.65
CA GLN A 109 -20.43 5.19 -2.79
C GLN A 109 -20.66 6.62 -2.31
N GLU A 110 -21.53 6.84 -1.34
CA GLU A 110 -21.79 8.14 -0.75
C GLU A 110 -20.50 8.70 -0.11
N THR A 111 -19.79 7.89 0.68
CA THR A 111 -18.52 8.26 1.31
C THR A 111 -17.50 8.70 0.26
N GLY A 112 -17.30 7.93 -0.82
CA GLY A 112 -16.39 8.28 -1.91
C GLY A 112 -16.76 9.61 -2.57
N GLY A 113 -18.05 9.84 -2.81
CA GLY A 113 -18.55 11.09 -3.37
C GLY A 113 -18.35 12.30 -2.43
N LEU A 114 -18.56 12.12 -1.13
CA LEU A 114 -18.34 13.17 -0.12
C LEU A 114 -16.86 13.52 0.03
N LEU A 115 -15.97 12.50 0.06
CA LEU A 115 -14.51 12.70 0.09
C LEU A 115 -14.04 13.47 -1.13
N ALA A 116 -14.46 13.08 -2.34
CA ALA A 116 -14.11 13.77 -3.57
C ALA A 116 -14.56 15.23 -3.58
N ARG A 117 -15.81 15.52 -3.16
CA ARG A 117 -16.30 16.90 -3.00
C ARG A 117 -15.54 17.71 -1.97
N ALA A 118 -14.94 17.04 -0.98
CA ALA A 118 -14.09 17.68 0.02
C ALA A 118 -12.63 17.87 -0.45
N GLY A 119 -12.28 17.46 -1.68
CA GLY A 119 -10.95 17.64 -2.26
C GLY A 119 -9.98 16.50 -2.00
N TYR A 120 -10.47 15.34 -1.53
CA TYR A 120 -9.66 14.15 -1.31
C TYR A 120 -9.63 13.25 -2.55
N SER A 121 -8.49 12.63 -2.80
CA SER A 121 -8.35 11.54 -3.76
C SER A 121 -8.78 10.23 -3.11
N VAL A 122 -9.69 9.47 -3.72
CA VAL A 122 -10.14 8.17 -3.20
C VAL A 122 -9.28 7.06 -3.78
N ILE A 123 -8.60 6.32 -2.92
CA ILE A 123 -7.70 5.22 -3.31
C ILE A 123 -8.33 3.90 -2.85
N THR A 124 -8.43 2.93 -3.74
CA THR A 124 -8.93 1.58 -3.40
C THR A 124 -8.06 0.50 -4.04
N GLY A 125 -8.39 -0.76 -3.77
CA GLY A 125 -7.80 -1.89 -4.49
C GLY A 125 -8.28 -2.04 -5.94
N GLY A 126 -9.16 -1.17 -6.43
CA GLY A 126 -9.63 -1.15 -7.82
C GLY A 126 -10.56 -2.30 -8.23
N GLY A 127 -10.92 -3.19 -7.31
CA GLY A 127 -11.81 -4.35 -7.54
C GLY A 127 -13.30 -4.02 -7.39
N PRO A 128 -14.16 -5.06 -7.36
CA PRO A 128 -15.60 -4.91 -7.17
C PRO A 128 -16.00 -4.63 -5.70
N GLY A 129 -17.28 -4.55 -5.46
CA GLY A 129 -17.89 -4.40 -4.14
C GLY A 129 -17.63 -3.02 -3.52
N ILE A 130 -17.18 -2.98 -2.29
CA ILE A 130 -16.90 -1.70 -1.58
C ILE A 130 -15.87 -0.84 -2.32
N MET A 131 -14.86 -1.45 -2.94
CA MET A 131 -13.86 -0.74 -3.72
C MET A 131 -14.49 -0.02 -4.92
N GLU A 132 -15.32 -0.74 -5.66
CA GLU A 132 -16.09 -0.17 -6.79
C GLU A 132 -17.03 0.94 -6.31
N ALA A 133 -17.75 0.72 -5.23
CA ALA A 133 -18.67 1.70 -4.69
C ALA A 133 -17.97 3.02 -4.35
N ALA A 134 -16.87 2.97 -3.62
CA ALA A 134 -16.10 4.15 -3.25
C ALA A 134 -15.50 4.86 -4.48
N ASN A 135 -14.93 4.10 -5.41
CA ASN A 135 -14.42 4.63 -6.68
C ASN A 135 -15.54 5.29 -7.49
N ARG A 136 -16.70 4.65 -7.60
CA ARG A 136 -17.86 5.17 -8.30
C ARG A 136 -18.32 6.49 -7.71
N GLY A 137 -18.46 6.58 -6.40
CA GLY A 137 -18.83 7.81 -5.73
C GLY A 137 -17.88 8.96 -6.02
N ALA A 138 -16.56 8.71 -5.97
CA ALA A 138 -15.54 9.70 -6.28
C ALA A 138 -15.57 10.12 -7.75
N PHE A 139 -15.67 9.16 -8.67
CA PHE A 139 -15.72 9.39 -10.12
C PHE A 139 -16.97 10.20 -10.52
N GLU A 140 -18.15 9.81 -10.04
CA GLU A 140 -19.42 10.50 -10.30
C GLU A 140 -19.44 11.93 -9.71
N ALA A 141 -18.67 12.18 -8.65
CA ALA A 141 -18.48 13.52 -8.09
C ALA A 141 -17.42 14.37 -8.84
N GLY A 142 -16.79 13.83 -9.90
CA GLY A 142 -15.77 14.52 -10.68
C GLY A 142 -14.40 14.59 -9.97
N GLY A 143 -14.17 13.77 -8.95
CA GLY A 143 -12.93 13.71 -8.17
C GLY A 143 -11.92 12.69 -8.70
N THR A 144 -10.76 12.64 -8.04
CA THR A 144 -9.71 11.66 -8.36
C THR A 144 -10.06 10.30 -7.74
N SER A 145 -10.16 9.29 -8.58
CA SER A 145 -10.50 7.91 -8.23
C SER A 145 -9.39 6.96 -8.66
N VAL A 146 -8.69 6.37 -7.70
CA VAL A 146 -7.50 5.55 -7.92
C VAL A 146 -7.75 4.10 -7.59
N GLY A 147 -7.35 3.20 -8.47
CA GLY A 147 -7.36 1.77 -8.25
C GLY A 147 -5.96 1.17 -8.25
N CYS A 148 -5.50 0.69 -7.10
CA CYS A 148 -4.27 -0.08 -6.96
C CYS A 148 -4.58 -1.58 -7.08
N ASN A 149 -4.68 -2.09 -8.29
CA ASN A 149 -5.04 -3.48 -8.56
C ASN A 149 -3.88 -4.44 -8.27
N ILE A 150 -4.19 -5.68 -7.96
CA ILE A 150 -3.21 -6.77 -7.78
C ILE A 150 -3.47 -7.88 -8.81
N GLU A 151 -2.40 -8.42 -9.35
CA GLU A 151 -2.49 -9.59 -10.21
C GLU A 151 -2.83 -10.83 -9.37
N LEU A 152 -3.98 -11.44 -9.65
CA LEU A 152 -4.45 -12.65 -8.97
C LEU A 152 -4.47 -13.83 -9.94
N PRO A 153 -4.38 -15.09 -9.44
CA PRO A 153 -4.46 -16.29 -10.28
C PRO A 153 -5.75 -16.39 -11.07
N HIS A 154 -6.83 -15.82 -10.54
CA HIS A 154 -8.11 -15.68 -11.21
C HIS A 154 -8.28 -14.21 -11.57
N GLU A 155 -8.48 -13.93 -12.85
CA GLU A 155 -8.58 -12.58 -13.38
C GLU A 155 -9.70 -11.79 -12.69
N GLN A 156 -9.32 -10.79 -11.91
CA GLN A 156 -10.25 -9.82 -11.34
C GLN A 156 -10.16 -8.57 -12.20
N LYS A 157 -11.26 -8.23 -12.88
CA LYS A 157 -11.33 -6.98 -13.65
C LYS A 157 -11.29 -5.79 -12.70
N SER A 158 -10.55 -4.76 -13.11
CA SER A 158 -10.67 -3.44 -12.51
C SER A 158 -12.09 -2.93 -12.68
N ASN A 159 -12.61 -2.18 -11.70
CA ASN A 159 -13.89 -1.51 -11.86
C ASN A 159 -13.79 -0.36 -12.88
N ASP A 160 -14.92 0.07 -13.44
CA ASP A 160 -15.00 1.05 -14.53
C ASP A 160 -14.93 2.51 -14.04
N TYR A 161 -14.81 2.76 -12.75
CA TYR A 161 -14.91 4.08 -12.13
C TYR A 161 -13.54 4.64 -11.69
N LEU A 162 -12.49 4.35 -12.44
CA LEU A 162 -11.13 4.77 -12.12
C LEU A 162 -10.68 5.91 -13.04
N THR A 163 -10.15 6.99 -12.45
CA THR A 163 -9.40 8.02 -13.18
C THR A 163 -7.94 7.63 -13.36
N LEU A 164 -7.41 6.81 -12.43
CA LEU A 164 -6.07 6.25 -12.48
C LEU A 164 -6.11 4.78 -12.04
N SER A 165 -5.58 3.89 -12.86
CA SER A 165 -5.54 2.45 -12.58
C SER A 165 -4.10 1.94 -12.66
N LEU A 166 -3.60 1.41 -11.55
CA LEU A 166 -2.30 0.75 -11.47
C LEU A 166 -2.49 -0.75 -11.30
N LYS A 167 -1.53 -1.53 -11.75
CA LYS A 167 -1.52 -2.98 -11.60
C LYS A 167 -0.20 -3.44 -11.00
N PHE A 168 -0.26 -4.06 -9.84
CA PHE A 168 0.88 -4.60 -9.11
C PHE A 168 0.92 -6.12 -9.20
N LYS A 169 2.11 -6.69 -9.15
CA LYS A 169 2.35 -8.13 -9.09
C LYS A 169 2.68 -8.60 -7.69
N TYR A 170 3.24 -7.69 -6.86
CA TYR A 170 3.64 -7.99 -5.49
C TYR A 170 2.76 -7.26 -4.49
N PHE A 171 2.20 -8.00 -3.52
CA PHE A 171 1.34 -7.45 -2.48
C PHE A 171 2.04 -6.36 -1.65
N PHE A 172 3.27 -6.60 -1.23
CA PHE A 172 4.01 -5.66 -0.38
C PHE A 172 4.35 -4.33 -1.09
N VAL A 173 4.54 -4.33 -2.41
CA VAL A 173 4.71 -3.09 -3.18
C VAL A 173 3.41 -2.29 -3.17
N ARG A 174 2.29 -2.94 -3.47
CA ARG A 174 0.96 -2.34 -3.45
C ARG A 174 0.60 -1.77 -2.07
N LYS A 175 0.85 -2.53 -0.99
CA LYS A 175 0.60 -2.10 0.39
C LYS A 175 1.35 -0.81 0.74
N MET A 176 2.62 -0.71 0.31
CA MET A 176 3.39 0.51 0.48
C MET A 176 2.74 1.72 -0.20
N MET A 177 2.09 1.55 -1.37
CA MET A 177 1.38 2.65 -2.04
C MET A 177 0.20 3.14 -1.22
N PHE A 178 -0.60 2.24 -0.64
CA PHE A 178 -1.70 2.64 0.24
C PHE A 178 -1.20 3.45 1.44
N VAL A 179 -0.16 2.96 2.12
CA VAL A 179 0.40 3.65 3.29
C VAL A 179 1.01 5.01 2.92
N LYS A 180 1.74 5.07 1.79
CA LYS A 180 2.48 6.27 1.40
C LYS A 180 1.59 7.41 0.93
N TYR A 181 0.51 7.09 0.23
CA TYR A 181 -0.33 8.08 -0.46
C TYR A 181 -1.66 8.34 0.23
N SER A 182 -1.84 7.86 1.47
CA SER A 182 -3.08 8.09 2.23
C SER A 182 -2.85 8.86 3.52
N ASP A 183 -3.76 9.80 3.75
CA ASP A 183 -3.86 10.59 4.98
C ASP A 183 -4.94 10.04 5.93
N ALA A 184 -5.72 9.05 5.48
CA ALA A 184 -6.72 8.34 6.27
C ALA A 184 -7.03 6.97 5.67
N PHE A 185 -7.42 6.02 6.53
CA PHE A 185 -7.97 4.74 6.11
C PHE A 185 -9.42 4.61 6.55
N ILE A 186 -10.30 4.30 5.60
CA ILE A 186 -11.73 4.01 5.84
C ILE A 186 -11.97 2.53 5.59
N ILE A 187 -12.42 1.84 6.62
CA ILE A 187 -12.53 0.40 6.65
C ILE A 187 -14.00 0.01 6.77
N PHE A 188 -14.59 -0.42 5.67
CA PHE A 188 -15.92 -1.03 5.62
C PHE A 188 -15.86 -2.51 6.00
N PRO A 189 -17.00 -3.14 6.32
CA PRO A 189 -17.07 -4.57 6.54
C PRO A 189 -16.37 -5.37 5.43
N GLY A 190 -15.54 -6.35 5.81
CA GLY A 190 -14.76 -7.09 4.84
C GLY A 190 -14.05 -8.32 5.42
N GLY A 191 -13.38 -9.05 4.55
CA GLY A 191 -12.67 -10.28 4.91
C GLY A 191 -11.21 -10.08 5.30
N PHE A 192 -10.42 -11.14 5.14
CA PHE A 192 -9.00 -11.16 5.53
C PHE A 192 -8.17 -10.06 4.87
N GLY A 193 -8.40 -9.74 3.58
CA GLY A 193 -7.66 -8.66 2.92
C GLY A 193 -7.96 -7.28 3.50
N THR A 194 -9.20 -7.07 3.99
CA THR A 194 -9.59 -5.84 4.68
C THR A 194 -8.94 -5.76 6.06
N LEU A 195 -8.91 -6.88 6.79
CA LEU A 195 -8.27 -6.95 8.11
C LEU A 195 -6.75 -6.84 8.02
N ASP A 196 -6.14 -7.37 6.97
CA ASP A 196 -4.71 -7.27 6.70
C ASP A 196 -4.26 -5.80 6.57
N GLU A 197 -4.99 -4.99 5.79
CA GLU A 197 -4.70 -3.55 5.67
C GLU A 197 -5.00 -2.79 6.97
N LEU A 198 -6.06 -3.14 7.67
CA LEU A 198 -6.39 -2.54 8.97
C LEU A 198 -5.27 -2.77 10.00
N PHE A 199 -4.86 -4.02 10.19
CA PHE A 199 -3.86 -4.34 11.21
C PHE A 199 -2.45 -3.91 10.82
N GLU A 200 -2.11 -3.85 9.53
CA GLU A 200 -0.87 -3.23 9.10
C GLU A 200 -0.83 -1.74 9.46
N ALA A 201 -1.89 -0.99 9.12
CA ALA A 201 -1.98 0.43 9.47
C ALA A 201 -1.85 0.64 10.99
N LEU A 202 -2.59 -0.11 11.80
CA LEU A 202 -2.53 -0.03 13.25
C LEU A 202 -1.14 -0.34 13.79
N THR A 203 -0.46 -1.35 13.25
CA THR A 203 0.91 -1.73 13.62
C THR A 203 1.91 -0.63 13.28
N LEU A 204 1.83 -0.07 12.08
CA LEU A 204 2.73 1.00 11.64
C LEU A 204 2.55 2.28 12.45
N ILE A 205 1.30 2.61 12.81
CA ILE A 205 0.98 3.75 13.67
C ILE A 205 1.47 3.50 15.10
N GLN A 206 1.18 2.33 15.68
CA GLN A 206 1.61 1.93 17.03
C GLN A 206 3.13 2.00 17.17
N THR A 207 3.85 1.48 16.18
CA THR A 207 5.31 1.45 16.17
C THR A 207 5.94 2.79 15.73
N ARG A 208 5.14 3.80 15.45
CA ARG A 208 5.58 5.13 14.97
C ARG A 208 6.41 5.08 13.69
N LYS A 209 6.16 4.11 12.82
CA LYS A 209 6.81 4.00 11.52
C LYS A 209 6.22 4.94 10.49
N ILE A 210 4.97 5.34 10.66
CA ILE A 210 4.28 6.32 9.84
C ILE A 210 3.70 7.41 10.72
N HIS A 211 3.34 8.55 10.10
CA HIS A 211 2.61 9.60 10.79
C HIS A 211 1.24 9.08 11.24
N ASN A 212 0.73 9.65 12.33
CA ASN A 212 -0.60 9.34 12.77
C ASN A 212 -1.61 9.85 11.74
N PHE A 213 -2.49 8.98 11.30
CA PHE A 213 -3.68 9.33 10.55
C PHE A 213 -4.91 8.58 11.10
N PRO A 214 -6.14 9.06 10.87
CA PRO A 214 -7.33 8.42 11.39
C PRO A 214 -7.60 7.12 10.65
N VAL A 215 -7.98 6.10 11.42
CA VAL A 215 -8.52 4.85 10.92
C VAL A 215 -9.99 4.80 11.30
N VAL A 216 -10.87 4.87 10.30
CA VAL A 216 -12.33 4.92 10.50
C VAL A 216 -12.95 3.58 10.14
N LEU A 217 -13.54 2.92 11.13
CA LEU A 217 -14.31 1.70 10.95
C LEU A 217 -15.77 2.08 10.67
N TYR A 218 -16.23 1.85 9.45
CA TYR A 218 -17.62 2.04 9.09
C TYR A 218 -18.43 0.79 9.40
N GLY A 219 -19.60 0.93 10.01
CA GLY A 219 -20.46 -0.19 10.34
C GLY A 219 -20.24 -0.73 11.76
N SER A 220 -20.70 0.04 12.76
CA SER A 220 -20.48 -0.24 14.19
C SER A 220 -20.86 -1.68 14.59
N LYS A 221 -21.98 -2.16 14.07
CA LYS A 221 -22.49 -3.51 14.37
C LYS A 221 -21.53 -4.62 13.91
N TYR A 222 -20.90 -4.46 12.75
CA TYR A 222 -19.97 -5.46 12.20
C TYR A 222 -18.68 -5.52 13.06
N TRP A 223 -18.15 -4.38 13.45
CA TRP A 223 -16.88 -4.27 14.15
C TRP A 223 -16.97 -4.52 15.66
N GLN A 224 -18.19 -4.55 16.23
CA GLN A 224 -18.39 -4.61 17.67
C GLN A 224 -17.66 -5.77 18.35
N GLU A 225 -17.74 -6.99 17.81
CA GLU A 225 -17.10 -8.17 18.43
C GLU A 225 -15.58 -8.10 18.34
N MET A 226 -15.03 -7.61 17.25
CA MET A 226 -13.59 -7.39 17.13
C MET A 226 -13.13 -6.33 18.12
N LEU A 227 -13.85 -5.23 18.25
CA LEU A 227 -13.52 -4.17 19.21
C LEU A 227 -13.64 -4.65 20.66
N ASN A 228 -14.61 -5.49 20.97
CA ASN A 228 -14.75 -6.13 22.27
C ASN A 228 -13.54 -7.01 22.57
N TRP A 229 -13.09 -7.80 21.60
CA TRP A 229 -11.91 -8.63 21.75
C TRP A 229 -10.63 -7.81 21.92
N LEU A 230 -10.46 -6.75 21.16
CA LEU A 230 -9.30 -5.85 21.28
C LEU A 230 -9.26 -5.18 22.66
N ARG A 231 -10.39 -4.66 23.17
CA ARG A 231 -10.50 -4.03 24.49
C ARG A 231 -10.47 -5.04 25.66
N GLY A 232 -10.94 -6.24 25.41
CA GLY A 232 -10.92 -7.32 26.40
C GLY A 232 -9.52 -7.97 26.49
N PRO A 233 -9.32 -9.15 25.90
CA PRO A 233 -8.08 -9.92 26.08
C PRO A 233 -6.80 -9.14 25.67
N MET A 234 -6.80 -8.45 24.55
CA MET A 234 -5.57 -7.81 24.05
C MET A 234 -5.12 -6.66 24.98
N LEU A 235 -6.04 -5.80 25.38
CA LEU A 235 -5.72 -4.69 26.27
C LEU A 235 -5.48 -5.17 27.71
N ALA A 236 -6.35 -6.04 28.21
CA ALA A 236 -6.26 -6.54 29.59
C ALA A 236 -4.95 -7.32 29.85
N GLU A 237 -4.43 -8.02 28.85
CA GLU A 237 -3.16 -8.73 28.93
C GLU A 237 -1.95 -7.88 28.53
N GLY A 238 -2.15 -6.58 28.27
CA GLY A 238 -1.07 -5.65 27.92
C GLY A 238 -0.42 -5.89 26.56
N LYS A 239 -1.14 -6.53 25.59
CA LYS A 239 -0.65 -6.72 24.22
C LYS A 239 -0.74 -5.42 23.42
N ILE A 240 -1.65 -4.54 23.79
CA ILE A 240 -1.85 -3.18 23.28
C ILE A 240 -2.10 -2.25 24.46
N VAL A 241 -2.07 -0.94 24.22
CA VAL A 241 -2.34 0.09 25.23
C VAL A 241 -3.56 0.92 24.84
N GLU A 242 -4.17 1.60 25.81
CA GLU A 242 -5.36 2.45 25.58
C GLU A 242 -5.13 3.52 24.50
N GLU A 243 -3.91 4.02 24.38
CA GLU A 243 -3.52 4.99 23.35
C GLU A 243 -3.75 4.47 21.94
N ASP A 244 -3.62 3.17 21.71
CA ASP A 244 -3.77 2.54 20.40
C ASP A 244 -5.23 2.66 19.89
N PHE A 245 -6.20 2.79 20.80
CA PHE A 245 -7.61 2.99 20.45
C PHE A 245 -7.97 4.42 20.05
N ARG A 246 -7.18 5.42 20.43
CA ARG A 246 -7.51 6.83 20.16
C ARG A 246 -7.58 7.17 18.69
N ARG A 247 -7.03 6.34 17.83
CA ARG A 247 -6.98 6.53 16.38
C ARG A 247 -8.04 5.75 15.63
N LEU A 248 -8.72 4.86 16.35
CA LEU A 248 -9.85 4.09 15.83
C LEU A 248 -11.14 4.86 16.07
N HIS A 249 -11.73 5.32 15.00
CA HIS A 249 -13.04 5.95 14.99
C HIS A 249 -14.07 4.95 14.48
N VAL A 250 -15.26 4.95 15.05
CA VAL A 250 -16.33 4.04 14.60
C VAL A 250 -17.56 4.88 14.29
N THR A 251 -18.11 4.72 13.09
CA THR A 251 -19.29 5.45 12.67
C THR A 251 -20.17 4.64 11.72
N ASP A 252 -21.43 5.01 11.64
CA ASP A 252 -22.41 4.51 10.68
C ASP A 252 -22.86 5.61 9.69
N SER A 253 -22.17 6.75 9.68
CA SER A 253 -22.52 7.92 8.87
C SER A 253 -21.43 8.29 7.87
N PRO A 254 -21.70 8.26 6.54
CA PRO A 254 -20.74 8.74 5.54
C PRO A 254 -20.30 10.20 5.74
N ALA A 255 -21.19 11.06 6.22
CA ALA A 255 -20.85 12.45 6.50
C ALA A 255 -19.87 12.58 7.68
N GLU A 256 -20.05 11.77 8.72
CA GLU A 256 -19.15 11.75 9.87
C GLU A 256 -17.76 11.21 9.50
N VAL A 257 -17.66 10.24 8.58
CA VAL A 257 -16.37 9.80 8.03
C VAL A 257 -15.57 10.99 7.51
N VAL A 258 -16.20 11.84 6.70
CA VAL A 258 -15.52 13.00 6.10
C VAL A 258 -15.15 14.04 7.14
N GLU A 259 -15.99 14.27 8.14
CA GLU A 259 -15.69 15.21 9.22
C GLU A 259 -14.50 14.70 10.08
N ILE A 260 -14.42 13.40 10.36
CA ILE A 260 -13.26 12.81 11.05
C ILE A 260 -12.00 13.06 10.25
N VAL A 261 -12.01 12.77 8.94
CA VAL A 261 -10.84 12.94 8.06
C VAL A 261 -10.39 14.41 8.01
N LYS A 262 -11.34 15.37 7.91
CA LYS A 262 -11.04 16.79 7.83
C LYS A 262 -10.50 17.38 9.13
N THR A 263 -11.03 16.94 10.26
CA THR A 263 -10.74 17.52 11.57
C THR A 263 -9.60 16.82 12.29
N TYR A 264 -9.10 15.73 11.73
CA TYR A 264 -8.00 15.01 12.33
C TYR A 264 -6.70 15.82 12.24
N GLU A 265 -6.28 16.36 13.36
CA GLU A 265 -4.95 16.94 13.50
C GLU A 265 -3.98 15.84 13.94
N PRO A 266 -2.92 15.55 13.16
CA PRO A 266 -1.83 14.71 13.64
C PRO A 266 -1.34 15.37 14.94
N SER A 267 -1.58 14.74 16.10
CA SER A 267 -1.07 15.27 17.36
C SER A 267 0.39 15.62 17.15
N GLN A 268 0.76 16.88 17.37
CA GLN A 268 2.14 17.35 17.39
C GLN A 268 2.84 16.54 18.49
N VAL A 269 3.34 15.37 18.14
CA VAL A 269 4.24 14.64 19.02
C VAL A 269 5.48 15.50 19.13
N LEU A 270 5.54 16.21 20.24
CA LEU A 270 6.65 16.95 20.75
C LEU A 270 7.99 16.50 20.14
N VAL A 271 8.50 17.31 19.23
CA VAL A 271 9.89 17.34 18.79
C VAL A 271 10.76 17.89 19.93
N SER A 272 10.46 17.55 21.18
CA SER A 272 11.13 18.12 22.35
C SER A 272 12.19 17.21 22.98
N HIS A 273 12.57 16.09 22.36
CA HIS A 273 13.59 15.20 22.92
C HIS A 273 14.67 14.76 21.93
N LEU A 274 15.03 15.65 20.99
CA LEU A 274 16.30 15.53 20.25
C LEU A 274 17.03 16.88 20.30
N ARG A 275 17.59 17.17 21.48
CA ARG A 275 18.71 18.09 21.67
C ARG A 275 19.74 17.42 22.58
#